data_23fbff9461d6f52e0249fb855f9eb54d
#
_entry.id   23fbff9461d6f52e0249fb855f9eb54d
#
_cell.length_a   1.000
_cell.length_b   1.000
_cell.length_c   1.000
_cell.angle_alpha   90.00
_cell.angle_beta   90.00
_cell.angle_gamma   90.00
#
_symmetry.space_group_name_H-M   'P 1'
#
loop_
_entity.id
_entity.type
_entity.pdbx_description
1 polymer ?
#
loop_
_entity_poly.entity_id
_entity_poly.type
_entity_poly.pdbx_seq_one_letter_code
_entity_poly.pdbx_strand_id
1 'polypeptide(L)'
;MDAAGITLQTPEFLNVLEQSDSNPLIPHSAEDFRTTLDWASERSVGIPDFAITLMGEEKAANADVAEKVWQDINLDPAMRLQGRGVLPEIKTSTLILWGREDALLGVDNVEVFQRELPNSRAVILEGVGHVPMAEAPEESAEAFRAFWQDIDG
;
A
#
# COMPACT_ATOMS: atom_id res chain seq x y z
N MET A 1 2.43 5.63 1.13
CA MET A 1 3.69 5.02 0.72
C MET A 1 3.64 3.57 1.13
N ASP A 2 3.90 2.68 0.22
CA ASP A 2 3.82 1.25 0.42
C ASP A 2 4.83 0.80 1.48
N ALA A 3 4.37 0.13 2.52
CA ALA A 3 5.20 -0.27 3.66
C ALA A 3 5.72 -1.71 3.52
N ALA A 4 6.00 -2.14 2.29
CA ALA A 4 6.59 -3.44 2.01
C ALA A 4 7.88 -3.67 2.83
N GLY A 5 8.07 -4.89 3.30
CA GLY A 5 9.20 -5.25 4.17
C GLY A 5 8.97 -5.03 5.67
N ILE A 6 7.80 -4.48 6.05
CA ILE A 6 7.42 -4.24 7.45
C ILE A 6 6.05 -4.83 7.73
N THR A 7 5.14 -4.77 6.77
CA THR A 7 3.72 -5.11 6.91
C THR A 7 3.42 -6.54 6.51
N LEU A 8 2.32 -7.06 7.04
CA LEU A 8 1.73 -8.33 6.64
C LEU A 8 0.60 -8.07 5.65
N GLN A 9 0.58 -8.85 4.58
CA GLN A 9 -0.53 -8.88 3.63
C GLN A 9 -1.77 -9.45 4.29
N THR A 10 -2.94 -9.08 3.77
CA THR A 10 -4.20 -9.65 4.25
C THR A 10 -4.29 -11.14 3.90
N PRO A 11 -5.00 -11.96 4.70
CA PRO A 11 -5.23 -13.37 4.37
C PRO A 11 -5.93 -13.55 3.02
N GLU A 12 -6.85 -12.64 2.69
CA GLU A 12 -7.59 -12.63 1.43
C GLU A 12 -6.64 -12.43 0.25
N PHE A 13 -5.72 -11.48 0.32
CA PHE A 13 -4.77 -11.24 -0.74
C PHE A 13 -3.75 -12.38 -0.87
N LEU A 14 -3.27 -12.93 0.25
CA LEU A 14 -2.39 -14.10 0.24
C LEU A 14 -3.07 -15.30 -0.43
N ASN A 15 -4.33 -15.54 -0.15
CA ASN A 15 -5.08 -16.61 -0.79
C ASN A 15 -5.22 -16.42 -2.31
N VAL A 16 -5.40 -15.18 -2.77
CA VAL A 16 -5.40 -14.87 -4.21
C VAL A 16 -4.03 -15.12 -4.83
N LEU A 17 -2.94 -14.70 -4.18
CA LEU A 17 -1.58 -14.97 -4.65
C LEU A 17 -1.28 -16.48 -4.76
N GLU A 18 -1.75 -17.29 -3.82
CA GLU A 18 -1.55 -18.74 -3.82
C GLU A 18 -2.35 -19.47 -4.90
N GLN A 19 -3.53 -18.93 -5.27
CA GLN A 19 -4.41 -19.54 -6.28
C GLN A 19 -4.20 -19.01 -7.70
N SER A 20 -3.43 -17.96 -7.87
CA SER A 20 -3.16 -17.33 -9.17
C SER A 20 -1.86 -17.83 -9.76
N ASP A 21 -1.87 -18.07 -11.07
CA ASP A 21 -0.64 -18.42 -11.83
C ASP A 21 0.31 -17.22 -11.97
N SER A 22 -0.17 -15.99 -11.71
CA SER A 22 0.59 -14.74 -11.77
C SER A 22 0.25 -13.83 -10.59
N ASN A 23 1.15 -12.90 -10.26
CA ASN A 23 0.88 -11.91 -9.22
C ASN A 23 -0.15 -10.87 -9.72
N PRO A 24 -1.33 -10.75 -9.07
CA PRO A 24 -2.37 -9.82 -9.50
C PRO A 24 -1.98 -8.33 -9.39
N LEU A 25 -0.86 -8.01 -8.71
CA LEU A 25 -0.30 -6.65 -8.65
C LEU A 25 0.64 -6.34 -9.82
N ILE A 26 0.91 -7.33 -10.69
CA ILE A 26 1.76 -7.16 -11.87
C ILE A 26 0.89 -7.36 -13.11
N PRO A 27 0.28 -6.29 -13.65
CA PRO A 27 -0.60 -6.39 -14.78
C PRO A 27 0.16 -6.70 -16.07
N HIS A 28 -0.33 -7.67 -16.83
CA HIS A 28 0.15 -8.04 -18.16
C HIS A 28 -0.72 -7.46 -19.29
N SER A 29 -1.77 -6.73 -18.91
CA SER A 29 -2.68 -6.04 -19.83
C SER A 29 -3.30 -4.81 -19.17
N ALA A 30 -3.96 -3.96 -19.97
CA ALA A 30 -4.75 -2.84 -19.43
C ALA A 30 -5.94 -3.32 -18.59
N GLU A 31 -6.50 -4.49 -18.89
CA GLU A 31 -7.59 -5.10 -18.11
C GLU A 31 -7.10 -5.61 -16.76
N ASP A 32 -5.93 -6.27 -16.74
CA ASP A 32 -5.32 -6.69 -15.47
C ASP A 32 -5.04 -5.48 -14.58
N PHE A 33 -4.65 -4.35 -15.16
CA PHE A 33 -4.43 -3.13 -14.39
C PHE A 33 -5.72 -2.60 -13.75
N ARG A 34 -6.88 -2.74 -14.41
CA ARG A 34 -8.18 -2.43 -13.79
C ARG A 34 -8.42 -3.31 -12.56
N THR A 35 -8.18 -4.61 -12.70
CA THR A 35 -8.29 -5.56 -11.58
C THR A 35 -7.33 -5.20 -10.45
N THR A 36 -6.09 -4.78 -10.76
CA THR A 36 -5.14 -4.29 -9.75
C THR A 36 -5.68 -3.06 -9.01
N LEU A 37 -6.30 -2.11 -9.72
CA LEU A 37 -6.92 -0.93 -9.11
C LEU A 37 -8.12 -1.29 -8.22
N ASP A 38 -8.94 -2.27 -8.63
CA ASP A 38 -10.06 -2.75 -7.83
C ASP A 38 -9.58 -3.40 -6.51
N TRP A 39 -8.44 -4.08 -6.52
CA TRP A 39 -7.82 -4.59 -5.30
C TRP A 39 -7.23 -3.47 -4.42
N ALA A 40 -6.68 -2.44 -5.05
CA ALA A 40 -6.00 -1.36 -4.33
C ALA A 40 -6.95 -0.29 -3.81
N SER A 41 -8.20 -0.21 -4.26
CA SER A 41 -9.08 0.91 -3.96
C SER A 41 -10.48 0.44 -3.52
N GLU A 42 -10.95 0.93 -2.40
CA GLU A 42 -12.35 0.79 -1.96
C GLU A 42 -13.22 1.87 -2.63
N ARG A 43 -12.72 3.12 -2.72
CA ARG A 43 -13.38 4.22 -3.41
C ARG A 43 -12.82 4.40 -4.81
N SER A 44 -13.66 4.85 -5.74
CA SER A 44 -13.18 5.24 -7.07
C SER A 44 -12.15 6.37 -6.98
N VAL A 45 -11.00 6.14 -7.60
CA VAL A 45 -9.90 7.14 -7.66
C VAL A 45 -10.07 8.17 -8.78
N GLY A 46 -11.22 8.14 -9.50
CA GLY A 46 -11.55 9.16 -10.50
C GLY A 46 -10.61 9.21 -11.72
N ILE A 47 -9.87 8.14 -12.00
CA ILE A 47 -8.96 8.06 -13.14
C ILE A 47 -9.79 7.82 -14.42
N PRO A 48 -9.67 8.67 -15.47
CA PRO A 48 -10.38 8.45 -16.72
C PRO A 48 -9.96 7.15 -17.41
N ASP A 49 -10.89 6.48 -18.08
CA ASP A 49 -10.66 5.18 -18.74
C ASP A 49 -9.47 5.18 -19.71
N PHE A 50 -9.30 6.24 -20.49
CA PHE A 50 -8.16 6.35 -21.39
C PHE A 50 -6.81 6.36 -20.65
N ALA A 51 -6.77 6.98 -19.47
CA ALA A 51 -5.56 7.04 -18.65
C ALA A 51 -5.27 5.68 -18.01
N ILE A 52 -6.30 4.96 -17.52
CA ILE A 52 -6.17 3.59 -17.04
C ILE A 52 -5.61 2.68 -18.15
N THR A 53 -6.11 2.82 -19.38
CA THR A 53 -5.63 2.04 -20.52
C THR A 53 -4.16 2.31 -20.80
N LEU A 54 -3.76 3.58 -20.90
CA LEU A 54 -2.35 3.96 -21.15
C LEU A 54 -1.41 3.48 -20.03
N MET A 55 -1.82 3.67 -18.78
CA MET A 55 -1.03 3.20 -17.62
C MET A 55 -0.91 1.67 -17.60
N GLY A 56 -1.99 0.98 -17.92
CA GLY A 56 -2.00 -0.48 -17.98
C GLY A 56 -1.11 -1.03 -19.11
N GLU A 57 -1.12 -0.41 -20.29
CA GLU A 57 -0.23 -0.77 -21.38
C GLU A 57 1.25 -0.54 -21.03
N GLU A 58 1.57 0.58 -20.37
CA GLU A 58 2.93 0.85 -19.88
C GLU A 58 3.39 -0.17 -18.84
N LYS A 59 2.52 -0.51 -17.88
CA LYS A 59 2.83 -1.53 -16.86
C LYS A 59 3.02 -2.91 -17.50
N ALA A 60 2.14 -3.30 -18.41
CA ALA A 60 2.22 -4.56 -19.14
C ALA A 60 3.54 -4.68 -19.94
N ALA A 61 4.00 -3.58 -20.55
CA ALA A 61 5.28 -3.56 -21.27
C ALA A 61 6.49 -3.80 -20.35
N ASN A 62 6.35 -3.59 -19.04
CA ASN A 62 7.39 -3.79 -18.02
C ASN A 62 7.12 -4.98 -17.10
N ALA A 63 6.11 -5.80 -17.38
CA ALA A 63 5.69 -6.90 -16.52
C ALA A 63 6.81 -7.90 -16.24
N ASP A 64 7.61 -8.29 -17.25
CA ASP A 64 8.73 -9.22 -17.07
C ASP A 64 9.77 -8.72 -16.07
N VAL A 65 10.04 -7.41 -16.06
CA VAL A 65 10.95 -6.79 -15.08
C VAL A 65 10.33 -6.78 -13.69
N ALA A 66 9.04 -6.45 -13.60
CA ALA A 66 8.31 -6.45 -12.34
C ALA A 66 8.24 -7.86 -11.72
N GLU A 67 7.97 -8.89 -12.53
CA GLU A 67 7.99 -10.29 -12.10
C GLU A 67 9.37 -10.70 -11.56
N LYS A 68 10.43 -10.34 -12.26
CA LYS A 68 11.78 -10.64 -11.79
C LYS A 68 12.10 -9.95 -10.46
N VAL A 69 11.74 -8.67 -10.31
CA VAL A 69 11.91 -7.92 -9.06
C VAL A 69 11.09 -8.57 -7.93
N TRP A 70 9.85 -8.96 -8.23
CA TRP A 70 9.00 -9.66 -7.28
C TRP A 70 9.61 -10.99 -6.81
N GLN A 71 10.13 -11.79 -7.74
CA GLN A 71 10.80 -13.04 -7.42
C GLN A 71 12.04 -12.80 -6.55
N ASP A 72 12.89 -11.84 -6.92
CA ASP A 72 14.12 -11.52 -6.19
C ASP A 72 13.82 -11.06 -4.74
N ILE A 73 12.77 -10.24 -4.54
CA ILE A 73 12.34 -9.78 -3.20
C ILE A 73 11.77 -10.94 -2.36
N ASN A 74 11.11 -11.91 -2.99
CA ASN A 74 10.44 -13.01 -2.30
C ASN A 74 11.30 -14.28 -2.14
N LEU A 75 12.52 -14.31 -2.70
CA LEU A 75 13.44 -15.44 -2.54
C LEU A 75 13.80 -15.72 -1.08
N ASP A 76 13.89 -14.68 -0.24
CA ASP A 76 14.21 -14.82 1.18
C ASP A 76 13.03 -14.31 2.04
N PRO A 77 12.30 -15.21 2.72
CA PRO A 77 11.23 -14.80 3.64
C PRO A 77 11.68 -13.84 4.74
N ALA A 78 12.97 -13.86 5.12
CA ALA A 78 13.52 -12.94 6.11
C ALA A 78 13.56 -11.49 5.57
N MET A 79 13.65 -11.30 4.26
CA MET A 79 13.62 -9.98 3.62
C MET A 79 12.28 -9.28 3.81
N ARG A 80 11.19 -10.03 3.90
CA ARG A 80 9.82 -9.47 4.02
C ARG A 80 9.60 -8.65 5.29
N LEU A 81 10.37 -8.89 6.35
CA LEU A 81 10.19 -8.26 7.65
C LEU A 81 11.46 -7.56 8.17
N GLN A 82 12.50 -7.43 7.34
CA GLN A 82 13.78 -6.81 7.74
C GLN A 82 13.61 -5.35 8.21
N GLY A 83 12.66 -4.63 7.63
CA GLY A 83 12.39 -3.25 8.00
C GLY A 83 11.92 -3.05 9.44
N ARG A 84 11.36 -4.08 10.08
CA ARG A 84 10.87 -3.97 11.48
C ARG A 84 11.99 -3.66 12.47
N GLY A 85 13.17 -4.21 12.27
CA GLY A 85 14.29 -4.03 13.19
C GLY A 85 14.79 -2.59 13.30
N VAL A 86 14.50 -1.73 12.31
CA VAL A 86 14.93 -0.32 12.29
C VAL A 86 13.88 0.66 12.78
N LEU A 87 12.61 0.25 12.91
CA LEU A 87 11.53 1.13 13.33
C LEU A 87 11.79 1.81 14.69
N PRO A 88 12.29 1.12 15.73
CA PRO A 88 12.57 1.74 17.03
C PRO A 88 13.68 2.80 16.99
N GLU A 89 14.52 2.79 15.94
CA GLU A 89 15.59 3.76 15.76
C GLU A 89 15.13 5.06 15.12
N ILE A 90 13.94 5.06 14.47
CA ILE A 90 13.35 6.22 13.81
C ILE A 90 12.78 7.16 14.86
N LYS A 91 13.44 8.31 15.05
CA LYS A 91 13.03 9.34 16.03
C LYS A 91 12.22 10.48 15.41
N THR A 92 12.11 10.50 14.10
CA THR A 92 11.33 11.49 13.36
C THR A 92 9.85 11.35 13.66
N SER A 93 9.16 12.46 13.86
CA SER A 93 7.70 12.47 13.97
C SER A 93 7.07 11.87 12.72
N THR A 94 6.22 10.87 12.89
CA THR A 94 5.70 10.04 11.79
C THR A 94 4.18 10.00 11.84
N LEU A 95 3.52 10.39 10.74
CA LEU A 95 2.11 10.15 10.52
C LEU A 95 1.91 8.81 9.80
N ILE A 96 1.12 7.93 10.40
CA ILE A 96 0.64 6.68 9.82
C ILE A 96 -0.79 6.94 9.34
N LEU A 97 -0.97 7.08 8.02
CA LEU A 97 -2.28 7.25 7.40
C LEU A 97 -2.66 5.95 6.70
N TRP A 98 -3.80 5.37 7.05
CA TRP A 98 -4.21 4.05 6.56
C TRP A 98 -5.70 4.01 6.23
N GLY A 99 -6.05 3.26 5.17
CA GLY A 99 -7.44 2.91 4.91
C GLY A 99 -7.87 1.70 5.72
N ARG A 100 -9.07 1.74 6.27
CA ARG A 100 -9.62 0.60 7.04
C ARG A 100 -9.84 -0.62 6.17
N GLU A 101 -10.26 -0.40 4.94
CA GLU A 101 -10.64 -1.39 3.95
C GLU A 101 -9.48 -1.74 3.00
N ASP A 102 -8.21 -1.50 3.44
CA ASP A 102 -7.04 -1.90 2.68
C ASP A 102 -7.00 -3.44 2.53
N ALA A 103 -7.37 -3.90 1.34
CA ALA A 103 -7.43 -5.32 1.02
C ALA A 103 -6.05 -5.95 0.77
N LEU A 104 -5.00 -5.17 0.58
CA LEU A 104 -3.64 -5.64 0.33
C LEU A 104 -2.84 -5.79 1.61
N LEU A 105 -2.80 -4.73 2.41
CA LEU A 105 -2.04 -4.65 3.67
C LEU A 105 -3.00 -4.29 4.79
N GLY A 106 -3.43 -5.28 5.55
CA GLY A 106 -4.47 -5.13 6.56
C GLY A 106 -4.20 -4.01 7.58
N VAL A 107 -5.27 -3.36 8.01
CA VAL A 107 -5.24 -2.24 8.97
C VAL A 107 -4.58 -2.61 10.30
N ASP A 108 -4.51 -3.88 10.68
CA ASP A 108 -3.81 -4.38 11.88
C ASP A 108 -2.31 -4.03 11.89
N ASN A 109 -1.74 -3.74 10.72
CA ASN A 109 -0.36 -3.26 10.62
C ASN A 109 -0.16 -1.90 11.29
N VAL A 110 -1.20 -1.09 11.43
CA VAL A 110 -1.14 0.20 12.14
C VAL A 110 -0.68 0.01 13.58
N GLU A 111 -1.17 -1.01 14.27
CA GLU A 111 -0.76 -1.33 15.65
C GLU A 111 0.73 -1.69 15.72
N VAL A 112 1.25 -2.40 14.70
CA VAL A 112 2.67 -2.73 14.62
C VAL A 112 3.51 -1.46 14.51
N PHE A 113 3.14 -0.56 13.63
CA PHE A 113 3.85 0.73 13.47
C PHE A 113 3.78 1.58 14.73
N GLN A 114 2.61 1.71 15.36
CA GLN A 114 2.45 2.51 16.57
C GLN A 114 3.26 1.96 17.75
N ARG A 115 3.39 0.64 17.83
CA ARG A 115 4.19 -0.02 18.87
C ARG A 115 5.70 0.17 18.66
N GLU A 116 6.15 0.08 17.41
CA GLU A 116 7.57 0.07 17.08
C GLU A 116 8.15 1.48 16.81
N LEU A 117 7.33 2.44 16.35
CA LEU A 117 7.74 3.82 16.09
C LEU A 117 7.49 4.70 17.32
N PRO A 118 8.53 5.19 18.00
CA PRO A 118 8.39 5.90 19.28
C PRO A 118 7.66 7.25 19.18
N ASN A 119 7.71 7.90 18.00
CA ASN A 119 7.11 9.21 17.75
C ASN A 119 6.09 9.13 16.61
N SER A 120 5.09 8.25 16.74
CA SER A 120 4.08 8.07 15.69
C SER A 120 2.69 8.45 16.13
N ARG A 121 1.90 8.93 15.15
CA ARG A 121 0.45 9.15 15.26
C ARG A 121 -0.23 8.42 14.12
N ALA A 122 -1.31 7.71 14.42
CA ALA A 122 -2.10 7.03 13.40
C ALA A 122 -3.43 7.74 13.14
N VAL A 123 -3.83 7.75 11.87
CA VAL A 123 -5.16 8.13 11.39
C VAL A 123 -5.64 7.03 10.47
N ILE A 124 -6.78 6.43 10.78
CA ILE A 124 -7.42 5.39 9.98
C ILE A 124 -8.65 6.02 9.34
N LEU A 125 -8.76 5.92 8.01
CA LEU A 125 -9.87 6.45 7.24
C LEU A 125 -10.86 5.33 6.92
N GLU A 126 -12.12 5.52 7.31
CA GLU A 126 -13.20 4.57 7.07
C GLU A 126 -13.68 4.62 5.61
N GLY A 127 -13.99 3.46 5.01
CA GLY A 127 -14.40 3.34 3.62
C GLY A 127 -13.29 3.71 2.63
N VAL A 128 -12.03 3.47 2.99
CA VAL A 128 -10.84 3.80 2.19
C VAL A 128 -9.93 2.58 2.13
N GLY A 129 -9.43 2.27 0.94
CA GLY A 129 -8.53 1.14 0.68
C GLY A 129 -7.05 1.51 0.81
N HIS A 130 -6.24 0.94 -0.07
CA HIS A 130 -4.77 0.98 -0.02
C HIS A 130 -4.15 2.35 -0.39
N VAL A 131 -4.89 3.20 -1.10
CA VAL A 131 -4.36 4.48 -1.61
C VAL A 131 -5.11 5.70 -1.05
N PRO A 132 -5.05 5.95 0.27
CA PRO A 132 -5.86 6.96 0.94
C PRO A 132 -5.75 8.35 0.30
N MET A 133 -4.55 8.74 -0.17
CA MET A 133 -4.34 10.04 -0.80
C MET A 133 -5.06 10.18 -2.15
N ALA A 134 -5.39 9.09 -2.81
CA ALA A 134 -6.13 9.10 -4.07
C ALA A 134 -7.64 8.90 -3.88
N GLU A 135 -8.02 8.07 -2.90
CA GLU A 135 -9.42 7.72 -2.60
C GLU A 135 -10.12 8.78 -1.74
N ALA A 136 -9.37 9.42 -0.84
CA ALA A 136 -9.87 10.40 0.14
C ALA A 136 -8.88 11.57 0.27
N PRO A 137 -8.67 12.37 -0.79
CA PRO A 137 -7.63 13.40 -0.82
C PRO A 137 -7.85 14.52 0.21
N GLU A 138 -9.11 14.91 0.46
CA GLU A 138 -9.46 15.95 1.42
C GLU A 138 -9.17 15.48 2.85
N GLU A 139 -9.64 14.29 3.24
CA GLU A 139 -9.42 13.69 4.55
C GLU A 139 -7.93 13.41 4.80
N SER A 140 -7.22 12.97 3.76
CA SER A 140 -5.77 12.74 3.82
C SER A 140 -5.01 14.04 4.05
N ALA A 141 -5.36 15.11 3.33
CA ALA A 141 -4.76 16.42 3.50
C ALA A 141 -5.09 17.06 4.86
N GLU A 142 -6.28 16.82 5.40
CA GLU A 142 -6.68 17.28 6.75
C GLU A 142 -5.85 16.56 7.81
N ALA A 143 -5.73 15.24 7.73
CA ALA A 143 -4.91 14.46 8.65
C ALA A 143 -3.44 14.92 8.64
N PHE A 144 -2.89 15.20 7.46
CA PHE A 144 -1.53 15.71 7.32
C PHE A 144 -1.38 17.11 7.92
N ARG A 145 -2.32 18.04 7.65
CA ARG A 145 -2.28 19.40 8.22
C ARG A 145 -2.37 19.40 9.73
N ALA A 146 -3.25 18.58 10.30
CA ALA A 146 -3.38 18.43 11.75
C ALA A 146 -2.09 17.89 12.37
N PHE A 147 -1.50 16.86 11.75
CA PHE A 147 -0.22 16.33 12.19
C PHE A 147 0.90 17.35 12.13
N TRP A 148 0.97 18.14 11.05
CA TRP A 148 2.00 19.17 10.87
C TRP A 148 1.91 20.26 11.93
N GLN A 149 0.70 20.71 12.26
CA GLN A 149 0.48 21.72 13.31
C GLN A 149 0.93 21.22 14.69
N ASP A 150 0.74 19.93 14.99
CA ASP A 150 1.14 19.34 16.27
C ASP A 150 2.67 19.23 16.44
N ILE A 151 3.43 19.15 15.36
CA ILE A 151 4.90 19.02 15.42
C ILE A 151 5.65 20.36 15.26
N ASP A 152 4.98 21.40 14.75
CA ASP A 152 5.57 22.73 14.47
C ASP A 152 5.25 23.74 15.61
N GLY A 153 4.44 23.34 16.57
CA GLY A 153 4.06 24.12 17.77
C GLY A 153 4.81 23.71 19.00
#